data_28e9440b0165b35cc5504636482ec80f
#
_entry.id   28e9440b0165b35cc5504636482ec80f
#
_cell.length_a   1.000
_cell.length_b   1.000
_cell.length_c   1.000
_cell.angle_alpha   90.00
_cell.angle_beta   90.00
_cell.angle_gamma   90.00
#
_symmetry.space_group_name_H-M   'P 1'
#
loop_
_entity.id
_entity.type
_entity.pdbx_description
1 polymer ?
#
loop_
_entity_poly.entity_id
_entity_poly.type
_entity_poly.pdbx_seq_one_letter_code
_entity_poly.pdbx_strand_id
1 'polypeptide(L)'
;EDGAPAWHFDLIPTGTLANADTWKTPGSTEHGGGASWVAYALDRDTGTIYLPVGNPGPDYQKAMREGTNAYTISVVALDAKAGALKWWYQLRANDDHDWDATNVSLFDAGGRKLVATSGKQGILHVVDRATGALVFKLPVTTTLNQDASITPEGVRVCPVAGVQWNGVAHSPRTGLLYINAIDWCSTFKLGPEPKWEATVPYTGLANGWGTNDPTDRWNGWINAVDPRTGTMAWRVKTPSPMYAGITATAGNVLFTGNLEGDFLALDARNGKELYRFNTGGPIAGGVVTWEQKGRQYVAVASGHSGGSIPLSGSTTIVVFGQ
;
A
#
# COMPACT_ATOMS: atom_id res chain seq x y z
N GLU A 1 -3.35 26.19 -16.73
CA GLU A 1 -4.81 26.21 -17.02
C GLU A 1 -5.07 25.86 -18.49
N ASP A 2 -4.01 25.84 -19.30
CA ASP A 2 -4.01 25.40 -20.71
C ASP A 2 -3.54 23.93 -20.87
N GLY A 3 -3.19 23.25 -19.78
CA GLY A 3 -2.68 21.88 -19.77
C GLY A 3 -1.21 21.74 -20.13
N ALA A 4 -0.46 22.86 -20.21
CA ALA A 4 0.97 22.79 -20.47
C ALA A 4 1.71 22.12 -19.30
N PRO A 5 2.72 21.26 -19.56
CA PRO A 5 3.55 20.66 -18.52
C PRO A 5 4.26 21.74 -17.70
N ALA A 6 4.13 21.72 -16.37
CA ALA A 6 4.81 22.65 -15.47
C ALA A 6 6.23 22.19 -15.14
N TRP A 7 6.41 20.90 -14.92
CA TRP A 7 7.68 20.25 -14.62
C TRP A 7 7.54 18.71 -14.83
N HIS A 8 8.68 18.06 -14.78
CA HIS A 8 8.73 16.61 -14.78
C HIS A 8 9.80 16.12 -13.79
N PHE A 9 9.64 14.93 -13.24
CA PHE A 9 10.60 14.28 -12.35
C PHE A 9 10.73 12.80 -12.72
N ASP A 10 11.97 12.35 -12.95
CA ASP A 10 12.26 10.94 -13.31
C ASP A 10 12.33 10.08 -12.05
N LEU A 11 11.38 9.14 -11.91
CA LEU A 11 11.39 8.15 -10.81
C LEU A 11 12.46 7.06 -11.02
N ILE A 12 12.93 6.89 -12.25
CA ILE A 12 14.10 6.05 -12.58
C ILE A 12 15.20 6.99 -13.10
N PRO A 13 16.12 7.41 -12.23
CA PRO A 13 17.14 8.36 -12.60
C PRO A 13 18.18 7.74 -13.54
N THR A 14 18.56 8.46 -14.58
CA THR A 14 19.53 8.03 -15.59
C THR A 14 20.63 9.07 -15.82
N GLY A 15 21.76 8.66 -16.35
CA GLY A 15 22.85 9.55 -16.76
C GLY A 15 23.42 10.36 -15.60
N THR A 16 23.29 11.70 -15.68
CA THR A 16 23.82 12.64 -14.67
C THR A 16 22.80 13.03 -13.60
N LEU A 17 21.60 12.46 -13.62
CA LEU A 17 20.58 12.74 -12.61
C LEU A 17 21.04 12.25 -11.23
N ALA A 18 20.61 12.95 -10.18
CA ALA A 18 20.91 12.57 -8.81
C ALA A 18 20.44 11.13 -8.52
N ASN A 19 21.30 10.34 -7.87
CA ASN A 19 21.07 8.91 -7.54
C ASN A 19 21.04 7.95 -8.75
N ALA A 20 21.42 8.35 -9.96
CA ALA A 20 21.54 7.43 -11.09
C ALA A 20 22.58 6.33 -10.84
N ASP A 21 23.61 6.60 -10.03
CA ASP A 21 24.65 5.67 -9.60
C ASP A 21 24.13 4.51 -8.71
N THR A 22 22.91 4.61 -8.24
CA THR A 22 22.23 3.54 -7.51
C THR A 22 21.74 2.40 -8.40
N TRP A 23 21.74 2.58 -9.71
CA TRP A 23 21.43 1.61 -10.75
C TRP A 23 22.73 1.17 -11.42
N LYS A 24 23.34 0.08 -10.89
CA LYS A 24 24.71 -0.30 -11.25
C LYS A 24 24.83 -1.17 -12.48
N THR A 25 23.77 -1.92 -12.82
CA THR A 25 23.78 -2.78 -13.99
C THR A 25 23.47 -1.94 -15.24
N PRO A 26 24.35 -1.93 -16.26
CA PRO A 26 24.10 -1.24 -17.51
C PRO A 26 22.78 -1.66 -18.16
N GLY A 27 21.98 -0.70 -18.63
CA GLY A 27 20.69 -0.94 -19.27
C GLY A 27 19.53 -1.25 -18.32
N SER A 28 19.77 -1.47 -17.02
CA SER A 28 18.70 -1.81 -16.06
C SER A 28 17.65 -0.71 -15.88
N THR A 29 17.97 0.52 -16.23
CA THR A 29 17.03 1.66 -16.16
C THR A 29 16.07 1.74 -17.35
N GLU A 30 16.33 1.05 -18.45
CA GLU A 30 15.47 1.10 -19.65
C GLU A 30 14.06 0.61 -19.38
N HIS A 31 13.93 -0.37 -18.49
CA HIS A 31 12.67 -0.95 -18.01
C HIS A 31 12.68 -1.07 -16.49
N GLY A 32 13.11 0.00 -15.82
CA GLY A 32 13.44 0.03 -14.39
C GLY A 32 12.26 -0.06 -13.44
N GLY A 33 11.01 -0.07 -13.90
CA GLY A 33 9.83 -0.12 -13.03
C GLY A 33 9.51 1.24 -12.39
N GLY A 34 9.25 1.26 -11.08
CA GLY A 34 9.04 2.50 -10.33
C GLY A 34 7.73 3.21 -10.64
N ALA A 35 6.69 2.49 -11.08
CA ALA A 35 5.39 3.09 -11.36
C ALA A 35 4.73 3.61 -10.07
N SER A 36 4.06 4.75 -10.17
CA SER A 36 3.20 5.26 -9.09
C SER A 36 1.74 5.04 -9.50
N TRP A 37 1.10 4.04 -8.90
CA TRP A 37 -0.20 3.53 -9.33
C TRP A 37 -1.31 3.72 -8.28
N VAL A 38 -0.99 4.34 -7.13
CA VAL A 38 -1.91 4.62 -6.03
C VAL A 38 -1.99 6.11 -5.75
N ALA A 39 -2.87 6.53 -4.83
CA ALA A 39 -3.13 7.93 -4.53
C ALA A 39 -1.92 8.67 -3.95
N TYR A 40 -1.75 9.92 -4.35
CA TYR A 40 -0.77 10.86 -3.83
C TYR A 40 -1.35 11.68 -2.68
N ALA A 41 -0.48 12.26 -1.85
CA ALA A 41 -0.89 13.23 -0.84
C ALA A 41 -0.26 14.60 -1.10
N LEU A 42 -1.02 15.66 -0.87
CA LEU A 42 -0.55 17.05 -0.99
C LEU A 42 -0.65 17.75 0.37
N ASP A 43 0.49 18.18 0.88
CA ASP A 43 0.55 19.13 2.01
C ASP A 43 0.43 20.55 1.43
N ARG A 44 -0.74 21.16 1.59
CA ARG A 44 -1.03 22.50 1.08
C ARG A 44 -0.26 23.59 1.80
N ASP A 45 0.09 23.38 3.07
CA ASP A 45 0.80 24.38 3.89
C ASP A 45 2.24 24.55 3.41
N THR A 46 2.88 23.46 3.00
CA THR A 46 4.28 23.45 2.55
C THR A 46 4.44 23.36 1.05
N GLY A 47 3.35 23.19 0.28
CA GLY A 47 3.38 22.94 -1.14
C GLY A 47 4.17 21.68 -1.52
N THR A 48 4.06 20.63 -0.71
CA THR A 48 4.78 19.36 -0.93
C THR A 48 3.83 18.27 -1.37
N ILE A 49 4.15 17.61 -2.49
CA ILE A 49 3.46 16.40 -2.95
C ILE A 49 4.28 15.17 -2.57
N TYR A 50 3.60 14.14 -2.07
CA TYR A 50 4.18 12.85 -1.67
C TYR A 50 3.66 11.75 -2.57
N LEU A 51 4.60 11.05 -3.22
CA LEU A 51 4.30 9.98 -4.17
C LEU A 51 4.77 8.64 -3.60
N PRO A 52 3.90 7.64 -3.46
CA PRO A 52 4.33 6.28 -3.25
C PRO A 52 4.80 5.69 -4.59
N VAL A 53 5.94 5.03 -4.59
CA VAL A 53 6.59 4.50 -5.78
C VAL A 53 6.71 2.98 -5.67
N GLY A 54 6.37 2.30 -6.74
CA GLY A 54 6.38 0.86 -6.85
C GLY A 54 7.77 0.24 -6.97
N ASN A 55 7.79 -1.06 -7.10
CA ASN A 55 9.00 -1.87 -7.17
C ASN A 55 9.81 -1.63 -8.45
N PRO A 56 11.11 -1.99 -8.41
CA PRO A 56 11.95 -1.97 -9.60
C PRO A 56 11.63 -3.16 -10.51
N GLY A 57 11.86 -3.01 -11.83
CA GLY A 57 11.74 -4.08 -12.80
C GLY A 57 13.09 -4.68 -13.23
N PRO A 58 13.19 -6.01 -13.45
CA PRO A 58 12.18 -7.04 -13.18
C PRO A 58 12.05 -7.31 -11.67
N ASP A 59 10.82 -7.58 -11.20
CA ASP A 59 10.46 -7.57 -9.78
C ASP A 59 11.31 -8.51 -8.93
N TYR A 60 11.50 -9.76 -9.39
CA TYR A 60 12.13 -10.84 -8.61
C TYR A 60 13.57 -11.17 -9.04
N GLN A 61 14.16 -10.41 -9.98
CA GLN A 61 15.49 -10.66 -10.53
C GLN A 61 16.47 -9.53 -10.15
N LYS A 62 16.74 -9.35 -8.86
CA LYS A 62 17.62 -8.27 -8.39
C LYS A 62 19.03 -8.29 -8.99
N ALA A 63 19.52 -9.45 -9.43
CA ALA A 63 20.82 -9.56 -10.09
C ALA A 63 20.89 -8.80 -11.43
N MET A 64 19.73 -8.60 -12.09
CA MET A 64 19.64 -7.82 -13.34
C MET A 64 19.67 -6.30 -13.11
N ARG A 65 19.62 -5.85 -11.85
CA ARG A 65 19.56 -4.43 -11.46
C ARG A 65 20.29 -4.18 -10.15
N GLU A 66 21.56 -4.49 -10.12
CA GLU A 66 22.39 -4.27 -8.93
C GLU A 66 22.31 -2.81 -8.44
N GLY A 67 22.50 -2.63 -7.14
CA GLY A 67 22.42 -1.34 -6.45
C GLY A 67 21.12 -1.17 -5.67
N THR A 68 20.90 0.00 -5.09
CA THR A 68 19.73 0.27 -4.24
C THR A 68 18.47 0.63 -5.03
N ASN A 69 18.60 0.94 -6.32
CA ASN A 69 17.53 1.26 -7.27
C ASN A 69 16.64 2.43 -6.81
N ALA A 70 17.24 3.59 -6.57
CA ALA A 70 16.47 4.80 -6.28
C ALA A 70 15.58 5.14 -7.49
N TYR A 71 14.36 5.54 -7.30
CA TYR A 71 13.55 5.85 -6.12
C TYR A 71 12.46 4.78 -5.89
N THR A 72 12.71 3.55 -6.30
CA THR A 72 11.72 2.46 -6.20
C THR A 72 11.42 2.08 -4.74
N ILE A 73 10.24 1.51 -4.50
CA ILE A 73 9.72 1.12 -3.18
C ILE A 73 9.89 2.24 -2.15
N SER A 74 9.48 3.44 -2.52
CA SER A 74 9.79 4.65 -1.75
C SER A 74 8.57 5.55 -1.61
N VAL A 75 8.65 6.44 -0.64
CA VAL A 75 7.90 7.71 -0.67
C VAL A 75 8.85 8.79 -1.16
N VAL A 76 8.47 9.47 -2.22
CA VAL A 76 9.21 10.61 -2.80
C VAL A 76 8.46 11.89 -2.51
N ALA A 77 9.11 12.86 -1.89
CA ALA A 77 8.55 14.18 -1.58
C ALA A 77 9.11 15.23 -2.52
N LEU A 78 8.24 15.85 -3.30
CA LEU A 78 8.59 16.88 -4.29
C LEU A 78 7.96 18.21 -3.93
N ASP A 79 8.61 19.29 -4.32
CA ASP A 79 7.99 20.61 -4.37
C ASP A 79 6.90 20.61 -5.46
N ALA A 80 5.66 20.83 -5.07
CA ALA A 80 4.51 20.75 -5.99
C ALA A 80 4.55 21.81 -7.10
N LYS A 81 5.27 22.93 -6.90
CA LYS A 81 5.38 24.02 -7.87
C LYS A 81 6.54 23.83 -8.84
N ALA A 82 7.67 23.33 -8.34
CA ALA A 82 8.92 23.25 -9.11
C ALA A 82 9.30 21.82 -9.53
N GLY A 83 8.64 20.77 -8.99
CA GLY A 83 9.03 19.39 -9.21
C GLY A 83 10.35 19.01 -8.55
N ALA A 84 10.94 19.89 -7.74
CA ALA A 84 12.23 19.65 -7.11
C ALA A 84 12.11 18.61 -5.98
N LEU A 85 13.07 17.67 -5.94
CA LEU A 85 13.17 16.68 -4.86
C LEU A 85 13.48 17.37 -3.53
N LYS A 86 12.63 17.13 -2.52
CA LYS A 86 12.87 17.57 -1.14
C LYS A 86 13.56 16.48 -0.34
N TRP A 87 12.99 15.27 -0.39
CA TRP A 87 13.54 14.06 0.21
C TRP A 87 12.87 12.82 -0.38
N TRP A 88 13.45 11.67 -0.12
CA TRP A 88 12.84 10.37 -0.38
C TRP A 88 13.19 9.40 0.74
N TYR A 89 12.28 8.45 0.98
CA TYR A 89 12.45 7.39 1.97
C TYR A 89 12.15 6.06 1.32
N GLN A 90 13.17 5.21 1.21
CA GLN A 90 13.05 3.88 0.63
C GLN A 90 12.66 2.88 1.72
N LEU A 91 11.52 2.19 1.53
CA LEU A 91 11.02 1.19 2.46
C LEU A 91 11.92 -0.04 2.46
N ARG A 92 12.44 -0.37 1.28
CA ARG A 92 13.35 -1.49 1.05
C ARG A 92 14.26 -1.22 -0.15
N ALA A 93 15.57 -1.35 0.07
CA ALA A 93 16.59 -1.21 -0.98
C ALA A 93 16.91 -2.56 -1.61
N ASN A 94 17.29 -2.57 -2.90
CA ASN A 94 17.71 -3.76 -3.66
C ASN A 94 16.77 -4.96 -3.47
N ASP A 95 15.50 -4.72 -3.67
CA ASP A 95 14.46 -5.71 -3.44
C ASP A 95 14.41 -6.78 -4.53
N ASP A 96 13.98 -7.98 -4.17
CA ASP A 96 13.72 -9.11 -5.08
C ASP A 96 12.30 -9.69 -4.89
N HIS A 97 11.35 -8.81 -4.56
CA HIS A 97 9.95 -9.11 -4.35
C HIS A 97 9.08 -8.00 -4.95
N ASP A 98 7.78 -8.22 -5.01
CA ASP A 98 6.79 -7.20 -5.38
C ASP A 98 6.33 -6.43 -4.12
N TRP A 99 7.22 -5.60 -3.55
CA TRP A 99 6.99 -4.89 -2.29
C TRP A 99 6.57 -3.42 -2.44
N ASP A 100 5.88 -3.04 -3.50
CA ASP A 100 5.43 -1.67 -3.75
C ASP A 100 5.15 -0.87 -2.48
N ALA A 101 5.59 0.39 -2.44
CA ALA A 101 5.03 1.35 -1.49
C ALA A 101 3.61 1.71 -1.92
N THR A 102 2.66 1.66 -0.99
CA THR A 102 1.25 1.93 -1.26
C THR A 102 0.76 3.07 -0.41
N ASN A 103 0.02 3.98 -1.01
CA ASN A 103 -0.61 5.13 -0.38
C ASN A 103 0.28 5.92 0.60
N VAL A 104 -0.02 7.16 0.78
CA VAL A 104 0.58 8.02 1.80
C VAL A 104 -0.52 8.77 2.53
N SER A 105 -0.41 8.87 3.85
CA SER A 105 -1.33 9.61 4.70
C SER A 105 -0.58 10.64 5.54
N LEU A 106 -1.01 11.89 5.46
CA LEU A 106 -0.45 12.99 6.23
C LEU A 106 -1.25 13.15 7.52
N PHE A 107 -0.56 13.26 8.63
CA PHE A 107 -1.22 13.45 9.93
C PHE A 107 -0.28 14.12 10.93
N ASP A 108 -0.85 14.58 12.03
CA ASP A 108 -0.12 15.18 13.13
C ASP A 108 -0.34 14.36 14.40
N ALA A 109 0.72 14.05 15.12
CA ALA A 109 0.66 13.32 16.39
C ALA A 109 1.81 13.73 17.31
N GLY A 110 1.53 13.92 18.59
CA GLY A 110 2.54 14.28 19.60
C GLY A 110 3.31 15.56 19.26
N GLY A 111 2.68 16.54 18.63
CA GLY A 111 3.31 17.79 18.18
C GLY A 111 4.22 17.67 16.94
N ARG A 112 4.22 16.51 16.28
CA ARG A 112 5.03 16.24 15.07
C ARG A 112 4.14 16.14 13.85
N LYS A 113 4.61 16.65 12.71
CA LYS A 113 4.02 16.43 11.39
C LYS A 113 4.63 15.17 10.78
N LEU A 114 3.79 14.20 10.43
CA LEU A 114 4.21 12.85 10.07
C LEU A 114 3.60 12.41 8.72
N VAL A 115 4.24 11.43 8.10
CA VAL A 115 3.74 10.69 6.93
C VAL A 115 3.68 9.21 7.31
N ALA A 116 2.52 8.60 7.15
CA ALA A 116 2.37 7.15 7.21
C ALA A 116 2.33 6.59 5.79
N THR A 117 3.03 5.51 5.58
CA THR A 117 3.00 4.69 4.37
C THR A 117 3.09 3.21 4.73
N SER A 118 2.65 2.38 3.85
CA SER A 118 2.80 0.94 3.97
C SER A 118 3.09 0.37 2.58
N GLY A 119 3.36 -0.90 2.50
CA GLY A 119 3.61 -1.59 1.24
C GLY A 119 3.12 -3.03 1.27
N LYS A 120 3.24 -3.69 0.14
CA LYS A 120 2.90 -5.11 0.00
C LYS A 120 3.69 -6.01 0.97
N GLN A 121 4.83 -5.54 1.49
CA GLN A 121 5.58 -6.21 2.58
C GLN A 121 4.80 -6.31 3.90
N GLY A 122 3.68 -5.59 4.07
CA GLY A 122 2.86 -5.65 5.28
C GLY A 122 3.48 -4.97 6.50
N ILE A 123 4.29 -3.96 6.29
CA ILE A 123 4.92 -3.14 7.34
C ILE A 123 4.42 -1.70 7.21
N LEU A 124 3.90 -1.15 8.30
CA LEU A 124 3.61 0.27 8.42
C LEU A 124 4.92 1.02 8.71
N HIS A 125 5.22 2.05 7.93
CA HIS A 125 6.32 2.97 8.14
C HIS A 125 5.76 4.35 8.46
N VAL A 126 6.29 4.99 9.47
CA VAL A 126 5.99 6.38 9.80
C VAL A 126 7.28 7.17 9.77
N VAL A 127 7.28 8.24 8.98
CA VAL A 127 8.44 9.11 8.80
C VAL A 127 8.10 10.55 9.15
N ASP A 128 9.10 11.34 9.49
CA ASP A 128 8.98 12.78 9.69
C ASP A 128 8.64 13.47 8.36
N ARG A 129 7.63 14.33 8.37
CA ARG A 129 7.09 14.96 7.15
C ARG A 129 8.06 15.93 6.49
N ALA A 130 8.91 16.58 7.26
CA ALA A 130 9.83 17.57 6.73
C ALA A 130 11.10 16.95 6.16
N THR A 131 11.56 15.83 6.73
CA THR A 131 12.89 15.27 6.46
C THR A 131 12.89 13.88 5.84
N GLY A 132 11.77 13.14 5.88
CA GLY A 132 11.70 11.73 5.50
C GLY A 132 12.39 10.78 6.50
N ALA A 133 12.89 11.28 7.62
CA ALA A 133 13.55 10.44 8.63
C ALA A 133 12.57 9.44 9.26
N LEU A 134 12.98 8.17 9.35
CA LEU A 134 12.17 7.12 9.97
C LEU A 134 11.91 7.43 11.44
N VAL A 135 10.63 7.36 11.83
CA VAL A 135 10.20 7.49 13.21
C VAL A 135 10.00 6.11 13.83
N PHE A 136 9.22 5.26 13.16
CA PHE A 136 9.09 3.84 13.50
C PHE A 136 8.60 3.04 12.30
N LYS A 137 8.76 1.72 12.40
CA LYS A 137 8.11 0.74 11.52
C LYS A 137 7.51 -0.39 12.35
N LEU A 138 6.37 -0.93 11.89
CA LEU A 138 5.61 -1.94 12.62
C LEU A 138 4.96 -2.94 11.65
N PRO A 139 5.19 -4.25 11.78
CA PRO A 139 4.45 -5.26 11.03
C PRO A 139 2.94 -5.20 11.36
N VAL A 140 2.09 -5.18 10.34
CA VAL A 140 0.63 -5.14 10.46
C VAL A 140 -0.05 -6.44 10.05
N THR A 141 0.74 -7.41 9.61
CA THR A 141 0.31 -8.77 9.26
C THR A 141 1.42 -9.77 9.57
N THR A 142 1.19 -11.06 9.27
CA THR A 142 2.21 -12.11 9.39
C THR A 142 3.35 -11.86 8.40
N THR A 143 4.59 -11.95 8.88
CA THR A 143 5.82 -11.83 8.08
C THR A 143 6.62 -13.13 8.13
N LEU A 144 6.99 -13.65 6.98
CA LEU A 144 7.82 -14.86 6.84
C LEU A 144 8.72 -14.74 5.60
N ASN A 145 10.00 -15.03 5.76
CA ASN A 145 10.98 -15.10 4.67
C ASN A 145 11.06 -13.84 3.79
N GLN A 146 10.73 -12.66 4.32
CA GLN A 146 10.75 -11.40 3.56
C GLN A 146 12.14 -11.00 3.04
N ASP A 147 13.20 -11.50 3.69
CA ASP A 147 14.59 -11.23 3.31
C ASP A 147 15.24 -12.42 2.57
N ALA A 148 14.50 -13.51 2.38
CA ALA A 148 15.02 -14.69 1.69
C ALA A 148 15.05 -14.45 0.18
N SER A 149 16.19 -14.67 -0.46
CA SER A 149 16.27 -14.62 -1.92
C SER A 149 15.41 -15.72 -2.54
N ILE A 150 14.65 -15.35 -3.58
CA ILE A 150 13.82 -16.30 -4.32
C ILE A 150 14.72 -17.26 -5.09
N THR A 151 14.40 -18.56 -5.03
CA THR A 151 15.16 -19.63 -5.69
C THR A 151 14.34 -20.39 -6.71
N PRO A 152 14.97 -21.14 -7.65
CA PRO A 152 14.24 -21.97 -8.62
C PRO A 152 13.37 -23.06 -7.98
N GLU A 153 13.76 -23.59 -6.80
CA GLU A 153 13.00 -24.59 -6.05
C GLU A 153 11.75 -23.99 -5.44
N GLY A 154 11.80 -22.71 -5.14
CA GLY A 154 10.72 -21.92 -4.57
C GLY A 154 10.93 -21.54 -3.11
N VAL A 155 10.46 -20.35 -2.78
CA VAL A 155 10.46 -19.81 -1.41
C VAL A 155 9.04 -19.38 -1.05
N ARG A 156 8.53 -19.91 0.06
CA ARG A 156 7.24 -19.48 0.61
C ARG A 156 7.43 -18.21 1.42
N VAL A 157 6.73 -17.14 1.03
CA VAL A 157 6.85 -15.79 1.62
C VAL A 157 5.48 -15.34 2.16
N CYS A 158 5.48 -14.67 3.29
CA CYS A 158 4.31 -14.00 3.84
C CYS A 158 4.65 -12.53 4.19
N PRO A 159 3.74 -11.62 3.92
CA PRO A 159 2.51 -11.80 3.14
C PRO A 159 2.81 -11.86 1.64
N VAL A 160 1.85 -12.29 0.82
CA VAL A 160 1.95 -12.14 -0.64
C VAL A 160 1.79 -10.68 -1.06
N ALA A 161 0.98 -9.91 -0.33
CA ALA A 161 0.65 -8.52 -0.63
C ALA A 161 0.01 -7.87 0.60
N GLY A 162 0.78 -7.61 1.65
CA GLY A 162 0.25 -7.27 2.99
C GLY A 162 -0.66 -6.04 3.06
N VAL A 163 -0.30 -4.96 2.36
CA VAL A 163 -1.16 -3.78 2.18
C VAL A 163 -1.11 -3.38 0.72
N GLN A 164 -2.28 -3.25 0.12
CA GLN A 164 -2.46 -2.88 -1.27
C GLN A 164 -2.83 -1.38 -1.39
N TRP A 165 -3.83 -1.06 -2.22
CA TRP A 165 -4.34 0.30 -2.44
C TRP A 165 -5.10 0.89 -1.25
N ASN A 166 -5.40 0.10 -0.23
CA ASN A 166 -6.29 0.43 0.87
C ASN A 166 -5.72 1.47 1.87
N GLY A 167 -4.42 1.67 1.91
CA GLY A 167 -3.79 2.78 2.64
C GLY A 167 -4.00 2.79 4.16
N VAL A 168 -3.59 3.91 4.76
CA VAL A 168 -3.67 4.16 6.20
C VAL A 168 -4.65 5.30 6.46
N ALA A 169 -5.62 5.10 7.35
CA ALA A 169 -6.51 6.15 7.83
C ALA A 169 -6.02 6.69 9.19
N HIS A 170 -6.21 7.98 9.42
CA HIS A 170 -5.96 8.63 10.72
C HIS A 170 -7.24 9.21 11.28
N SER A 171 -7.47 9.04 12.57
CA SER A 171 -8.53 9.76 13.29
C SER A 171 -7.94 10.76 14.29
N PRO A 172 -8.14 12.05 14.09
CA PRO A 172 -7.70 13.06 15.08
C PRO A 172 -8.46 12.95 16.41
N ARG A 173 -9.59 12.27 16.44
CA ARG A 173 -10.42 12.07 17.66
C ARG A 173 -9.81 11.02 18.58
N THR A 174 -9.33 9.90 18.05
CA THR A 174 -8.67 8.85 18.83
C THR A 174 -7.15 9.01 18.87
N GLY A 175 -6.57 9.77 17.94
CA GLY A 175 -5.13 9.89 17.72
C GLY A 175 -4.50 8.63 17.13
N LEU A 176 -5.30 7.67 16.64
CA LEU A 176 -4.83 6.39 16.13
C LEU A 176 -4.78 6.36 14.61
N LEU A 177 -3.85 5.56 14.10
CA LEU A 177 -3.80 5.11 12.70
C LEU A 177 -4.55 3.79 12.56
N TYR A 178 -5.31 3.64 11.47
CA TYR A 178 -6.03 2.41 11.14
C TYR A 178 -5.58 1.88 9.80
N ILE A 179 -5.33 0.56 9.74
CA ILE A 179 -4.83 -0.08 8.54
C ILE A 179 -5.37 -1.50 8.42
N ASN A 180 -5.97 -1.80 7.28
CA ASN A 180 -6.34 -3.14 6.89
C ASN A 180 -5.13 -3.86 6.31
N ALA A 181 -5.02 -5.16 6.58
CA ALA A 181 -3.94 -5.97 6.05
C ALA A 181 -4.40 -7.35 5.58
N ILE A 182 -3.70 -7.83 4.57
CA ILE A 182 -3.83 -9.17 4.00
C ILE A 182 -2.87 -10.09 4.75
N ASP A 183 -3.37 -11.22 5.20
CA ASP A 183 -2.59 -12.28 5.82
C ASP A 183 -2.72 -13.56 4.98
N TRP A 184 -2.00 -13.59 3.89
CA TRP A 184 -1.98 -14.68 2.93
C TRP A 184 -0.57 -14.84 2.39
N CYS A 185 -0.12 -16.08 2.20
CA CYS A 185 1.25 -16.36 1.75
C CYS A 185 1.25 -16.91 0.33
N SER A 186 2.40 -16.81 -0.33
CA SER A 186 2.62 -17.37 -1.66
C SER A 186 4.00 -18.00 -1.76
N THR A 187 4.13 -19.01 -2.62
CA THR A 187 5.41 -19.59 -3.00
C THR A 187 5.84 -19.01 -4.35
N PHE A 188 6.99 -18.36 -4.36
CA PHE A 188 7.61 -17.78 -5.54
C PHE A 188 8.76 -18.67 -6.01
N LYS A 189 8.83 -18.92 -7.33
CA LYS A 189 9.92 -19.68 -7.95
C LYS A 189 10.65 -18.80 -8.93
N LEU A 190 11.96 -18.64 -8.73
CA LEU A 190 12.78 -17.87 -9.64
C LEU A 190 12.80 -18.54 -11.03
N GLY A 191 12.53 -17.74 -12.04
CA GLY A 191 12.61 -18.14 -13.45
C GLY A 191 13.96 -17.82 -14.08
N PRO A 192 14.12 -18.11 -15.36
CA PRO A 192 15.24 -17.57 -16.13
C PRO A 192 15.15 -16.04 -16.21
N GLU A 193 16.25 -15.39 -16.57
CA GLU A 193 16.26 -13.95 -16.81
C GLU A 193 15.21 -13.58 -17.87
N PRO A 194 14.22 -12.75 -17.51
CA PRO A 194 13.15 -12.41 -18.44
C PRO A 194 13.66 -11.44 -19.50
N LYS A 195 13.16 -11.58 -20.72
CA LYS A 195 13.24 -10.51 -21.72
C LYS A 195 12.04 -9.59 -21.56
N TRP A 196 12.29 -8.30 -21.67
CA TRP A 196 11.19 -7.36 -21.67
C TRP A 196 10.37 -7.45 -22.97
N GLU A 197 9.07 -7.54 -22.82
CA GLU A 197 8.11 -7.48 -23.91
C GLU A 197 6.94 -6.58 -23.51
N ALA A 198 6.50 -5.70 -24.42
CA ALA A 198 5.38 -4.81 -24.16
C ALA A 198 4.13 -5.61 -23.79
N THR A 199 3.40 -5.18 -22.76
CA THR A 199 2.16 -5.80 -22.24
C THR A 199 2.33 -7.16 -21.53
N VAL A 200 3.56 -7.68 -21.43
CA VAL A 200 3.87 -8.90 -20.67
C VAL A 200 4.44 -8.52 -19.28
N PRO A 201 3.97 -9.16 -18.20
CA PRO A 201 4.54 -8.91 -16.87
C PRO A 201 6.04 -9.22 -16.82
N TYR A 202 6.84 -8.23 -16.43
CA TYR A 202 8.31 -8.33 -16.36
C TYR A 202 8.74 -8.71 -14.94
N THR A 203 8.33 -9.90 -14.47
CA THR A 203 8.54 -10.34 -13.09
C THR A 203 9.81 -11.14 -12.87
N GLY A 204 10.15 -12.03 -13.79
CA GLY A 204 11.26 -12.97 -13.67
C GLY A 204 10.94 -14.21 -12.83
N LEU A 205 9.67 -14.51 -12.58
CA LEU A 205 9.24 -15.75 -11.93
C LEU A 205 8.92 -16.85 -12.96
N ALA A 206 9.19 -18.11 -12.58
CA ALA A 206 8.81 -19.29 -13.35
C ALA A 206 7.32 -19.65 -13.21
N ASN A 207 6.65 -19.17 -12.16
CA ASN A 207 5.25 -19.46 -11.83
C ASN A 207 4.36 -18.21 -11.83
N GLY A 208 4.58 -17.29 -12.76
CA GLY A 208 3.77 -16.10 -12.98
C GLY A 208 3.87 -15.10 -11.84
N TRP A 209 2.83 -14.94 -11.04
CA TRP A 209 2.79 -14.08 -9.85
C TRP A 209 2.94 -14.87 -8.54
N GLY A 210 3.51 -16.07 -8.60
CA GLY A 210 3.60 -16.98 -7.47
C GLY A 210 2.44 -17.97 -7.42
N THR A 211 2.50 -18.86 -6.45
CA THR A 211 1.44 -19.83 -6.13
C THR A 211 0.94 -19.56 -4.72
N ASN A 212 -0.23 -18.99 -4.61
CA ASN A 212 -0.82 -18.65 -3.32
C ASN A 212 -1.18 -19.91 -2.53
N ASP A 213 -1.08 -19.83 -1.21
CA ASP A 213 -1.63 -20.83 -0.31
C ASP A 213 -3.14 -21.00 -0.57
N PRO A 214 -3.72 -22.18 -0.27
CA PRO A 214 -5.16 -22.38 -0.33
C PRO A 214 -5.94 -21.33 0.48
N THR A 215 -7.15 -20.97 0.03
CA THR A 215 -7.96 -19.92 0.64
C THR A 215 -8.50 -20.28 2.05
N ASP A 216 -8.46 -21.54 2.44
CA ASP A 216 -8.75 -21.97 3.81
C ASP A 216 -7.63 -21.57 4.81
N ARG A 217 -6.49 -21.07 4.30
CA ARG A 217 -5.34 -20.60 5.08
C ARG A 217 -5.17 -19.09 5.07
N TRP A 218 -5.97 -18.37 4.29
CA TRP A 218 -5.90 -16.92 4.30
C TRP A 218 -6.59 -16.31 5.53
N ASN A 219 -6.22 -15.11 5.87
CA ASN A 219 -6.84 -14.29 6.91
C ASN A 219 -6.64 -12.82 6.57
N GLY A 220 -7.15 -11.95 7.39
CA GLY A 220 -6.86 -10.51 7.35
C GLY A 220 -6.77 -9.93 8.75
N TRP A 221 -6.39 -8.67 8.80
CA TRP A 221 -6.29 -7.90 10.03
C TRP A 221 -6.86 -6.51 9.84
N ILE A 222 -7.58 -6.05 10.85
CA ILE A 222 -7.90 -4.64 11.05
C ILE A 222 -7.06 -4.18 12.22
N ASN A 223 -6.15 -3.25 12.00
CA ASN A 223 -5.18 -2.81 13.00
C ASN A 223 -5.44 -1.36 13.38
N ALA A 224 -5.23 -1.04 14.66
CA ALA A 224 -5.10 0.33 15.15
C ALA A 224 -3.74 0.50 15.83
N VAL A 225 -3.01 1.54 15.43
CA VAL A 225 -1.65 1.82 15.89
C VAL A 225 -1.62 3.19 16.55
N ASP A 226 -1.02 3.28 17.73
CA ASP A 226 -0.71 4.57 18.35
C ASP A 226 0.57 5.15 17.75
N PRO A 227 0.50 6.21 16.94
CA PRO A 227 1.67 6.78 16.28
C PRO A 227 2.62 7.51 17.22
N ARG A 228 2.21 7.78 18.47
CA ARG A 228 3.05 8.43 19.48
C ARG A 228 4.06 7.45 20.08
N THR A 229 3.67 6.18 20.17
CA THR A 229 4.49 5.09 20.75
C THR A 229 5.02 4.12 19.70
N GLY A 230 4.41 4.09 18.51
CA GLY A 230 4.73 3.12 17.47
C GLY A 230 4.25 1.69 17.80
N THR A 231 3.22 1.55 18.64
CA THR A 231 2.74 0.26 19.12
C THR A 231 1.31 -0.04 18.67
N MET A 232 0.96 -1.31 18.60
CA MET A 232 -0.41 -1.76 18.33
C MET A 232 -1.31 -1.42 19.53
N ALA A 233 -2.33 -0.57 19.31
CA ALA A 233 -3.34 -0.24 20.31
C ALA A 233 -4.38 -1.37 20.42
N TRP A 234 -4.87 -1.83 19.27
CA TRP A 234 -5.72 -3.02 19.16
C TRP A 234 -5.63 -3.60 17.74
N ARG A 235 -6.02 -4.85 17.60
CA ARG A 235 -6.16 -5.51 16.31
C ARG A 235 -7.29 -6.54 16.31
N VAL A 236 -7.96 -6.70 15.18
CA VAL A 236 -9.01 -7.67 14.96
C VAL A 236 -8.61 -8.58 13.81
N LYS A 237 -8.63 -9.89 14.04
CA LYS A 237 -8.43 -10.90 12.99
C LYS A 237 -9.72 -11.08 12.21
N THR A 238 -9.65 -11.16 10.90
CA THR A 238 -10.78 -11.40 10.00
C THR A 238 -10.60 -12.74 9.28
N PRO A 239 -11.70 -13.42 8.91
CA PRO A 239 -11.63 -14.75 8.27
C PRO A 239 -11.11 -14.69 6.83
N SER A 240 -11.07 -13.51 6.22
CA SER A 240 -10.57 -13.29 4.86
C SER A 240 -9.67 -12.05 4.76
N PRO A 241 -8.84 -11.95 3.72
CA PRO A 241 -7.98 -10.79 3.49
C PRO A 241 -8.73 -9.46 3.43
N MET A 242 -8.12 -8.42 3.98
CA MET A 242 -8.70 -7.08 4.06
C MET A 242 -8.11 -6.17 2.98
N TYR A 243 -8.76 -6.13 1.80
CA TYR A 243 -8.38 -5.25 0.69
C TYR A 243 -9.05 -3.88 0.74
N ALA A 244 -10.21 -3.78 1.41
CA ALA A 244 -10.96 -2.53 1.50
C ALA A 244 -10.21 -1.44 2.27
N GLY A 245 -10.42 -0.19 1.90
CA GLY A 245 -9.98 0.94 2.69
C GLY A 245 -10.75 1.06 4.01
N ILE A 246 -10.19 1.82 4.96
CA ILE A 246 -10.87 2.20 6.20
C ILE A 246 -11.23 3.67 6.13
N THR A 247 -12.48 4.00 6.46
CA THR A 247 -12.94 5.38 6.63
C THR A 247 -13.21 5.64 8.11
N ALA A 248 -12.38 6.50 8.72
CA ALA A 248 -12.54 6.94 10.09
C ALA A 248 -13.45 8.18 10.16
N THR A 249 -14.39 8.19 11.09
CA THR A 249 -15.35 9.28 11.25
C THR A 249 -15.16 10.07 12.55
N ALA A 250 -15.69 11.29 12.59
CA ALA A 250 -15.71 12.11 13.80
C ALA A 250 -16.57 11.51 14.93
N GLY A 251 -17.47 10.58 14.62
CA GLY A 251 -18.29 9.83 15.58
C GLY A 251 -17.58 8.65 16.23
N ASN A 252 -16.27 8.47 16.03
CA ASN A 252 -15.49 7.31 16.46
C ASN A 252 -16.00 5.97 15.88
N VAL A 253 -16.52 6.01 14.66
CA VAL A 253 -16.89 4.82 13.90
C VAL A 253 -15.91 4.66 12.74
N LEU A 254 -15.44 3.46 12.52
CA LEU A 254 -14.69 3.04 11.35
C LEU A 254 -15.62 2.28 10.41
N PHE A 255 -15.59 2.62 9.14
CA PHE A 255 -16.25 1.84 8.10
C PHE A 255 -15.22 1.14 7.22
N THR A 256 -15.48 -0.14 6.93
CA THR A 256 -14.65 -0.96 6.04
C THR A 256 -15.47 -2.13 5.48
N GLY A 257 -14.84 -3.05 4.77
CA GLY A 257 -15.44 -4.28 4.29
C GLY A 257 -14.43 -5.38 4.08
N ASN A 258 -14.92 -6.60 3.87
CA ASN A 258 -14.10 -7.79 3.64
C ASN A 258 -14.43 -8.49 2.31
N LEU A 259 -13.65 -9.52 1.97
CA LEU A 259 -13.88 -10.28 0.74
C LEU A 259 -15.09 -11.21 0.80
N GLU A 260 -15.67 -11.44 1.97
CA GLU A 260 -16.91 -12.22 2.13
C GLU A 260 -18.16 -11.37 1.84
N GLY A 261 -17.97 -10.09 1.56
CA GLY A 261 -19.02 -9.15 1.22
C GLY A 261 -19.60 -8.42 2.43
N ASP A 262 -19.01 -8.57 3.60
CA ASP A 262 -19.48 -7.86 4.77
C ASP A 262 -18.98 -6.41 4.79
N PHE A 263 -19.91 -5.47 4.75
CA PHE A 263 -19.71 -4.11 5.18
C PHE A 263 -19.71 -4.07 6.71
N LEU A 264 -18.71 -3.44 7.30
CA LEU A 264 -18.46 -3.41 8.74
C LEU A 264 -18.43 -1.99 9.27
N ALA A 265 -19.12 -1.75 10.39
CA ALA A 265 -18.93 -0.57 11.23
C ALA A 265 -18.32 -1.00 12.57
N LEU A 266 -17.20 -0.39 12.95
CA LEU A 266 -16.45 -0.74 14.16
C LEU A 266 -16.28 0.50 15.07
N ASP A 267 -16.23 0.27 16.39
CA ASP A 267 -15.79 1.31 17.33
C ASP A 267 -14.29 1.56 17.15
N ALA A 268 -13.94 2.79 16.78
CA ALA A 268 -12.57 3.19 16.50
C ALA A 268 -11.62 3.06 17.73
N ARG A 269 -12.14 3.05 18.94
CA ARG A 269 -11.36 3.02 20.18
C ARG A 269 -10.86 1.62 20.55
N ASN A 270 -11.57 0.56 20.09
CA ASN A 270 -11.31 -0.81 20.57
C ASN A 270 -11.55 -1.91 19.52
N GLY A 271 -12.01 -1.55 18.31
CA GLY A 271 -12.28 -2.49 17.23
C GLY A 271 -13.54 -3.33 17.39
N LYS A 272 -14.39 -3.03 18.41
CA LYS A 272 -15.66 -3.76 18.59
C LYS A 272 -16.58 -3.53 17.39
N GLU A 273 -17.12 -4.61 16.84
CA GLU A 273 -18.13 -4.54 15.79
C GLU A 273 -19.42 -3.92 16.33
N LEU A 274 -19.90 -2.89 15.64
CA LEU A 274 -21.14 -2.18 15.93
C LEU A 274 -22.26 -2.55 14.96
N TYR A 275 -21.89 -2.85 13.70
CA TYR A 275 -22.85 -3.19 12.66
C TYR A 275 -22.18 -4.00 11.56
N ARG A 276 -22.94 -4.91 10.97
CA ARG A 276 -22.55 -5.75 9.83
C ARG A 276 -23.71 -5.86 8.85
N PHE A 277 -23.39 -5.80 7.56
CA PHE A 277 -24.35 -6.04 6.50
C PHE A 277 -23.65 -6.73 5.33
N ASN A 278 -24.15 -7.89 4.90
CA ASN A 278 -23.59 -8.58 3.74
C ASN A 278 -24.17 -8.01 2.46
N THR A 279 -23.29 -7.53 1.57
CA THR A 279 -23.63 -6.85 0.31
C THR A 279 -23.80 -7.81 -0.87
N GLY A 280 -23.55 -9.10 -0.67
CA GLY A 280 -23.63 -10.14 -1.70
C GLY A 280 -22.43 -10.25 -2.64
N GLY A 281 -21.34 -9.52 -2.38
CA GLY A 281 -20.11 -9.62 -3.15
C GLY A 281 -18.92 -9.04 -2.41
N PRO A 282 -17.66 -9.42 -2.78
CA PRO A 282 -16.46 -8.97 -2.10
C PRO A 282 -16.33 -7.45 -2.11
N ILE A 283 -15.83 -6.91 -0.99
CA ILE A 283 -15.55 -5.49 -0.82
C ILE A 283 -14.04 -5.30 -0.79
N ALA A 284 -13.49 -4.72 -1.85
CA ALA A 284 -12.05 -4.46 -2.00
C ALA A 284 -11.74 -2.99 -2.25
N GLY A 285 -12.75 -2.15 -2.45
CA GLY A 285 -12.63 -0.71 -2.68
C GLY A 285 -12.70 0.11 -1.39
N GLY A 286 -12.78 1.43 -1.56
CA GLY A 286 -12.96 2.37 -0.47
C GLY A 286 -14.42 2.43 0.00
N VAL A 287 -14.59 2.96 1.20
CA VAL A 287 -15.88 3.37 1.75
C VAL A 287 -15.89 4.89 1.82
N VAL A 288 -16.95 5.52 1.35
CA VAL A 288 -17.12 6.98 1.42
C VAL A 288 -18.30 7.33 2.31
N THR A 289 -18.19 8.46 3.01
CA THR A 289 -19.29 9.00 3.79
C THR A 289 -19.46 10.49 3.52
N TRP A 290 -20.71 10.94 3.50
CA TRP A 290 -21.08 12.35 3.32
C TRP A 290 -22.32 12.69 4.11
N GLU A 291 -22.54 13.98 4.30
CA GLU A 291 -23.78 14.51 4.86
C GLU A 291 -24.58 15.23 3.78
N GLN A 292 -25.87 15.03 3.78
CA GLN A 292 -26.81 15.78 2.94
C GLN A 292 -28.07 16.10 3.74
N LYS A 293 -28.39 17.38 3.87
CA LYS A 293 -29.58 17.88 4.61
C LYS A 293 -29.68 17.35 6.04
N GLY A 294 -28.55 17.32 6.76
CA GLY A 294 -28.46 16.86 8.14
C GLY A 294 -28.54 15.33 8.33
N ARG A 295 -28.48 14.56 7.24
CA ARG A 295 -28.47 13.08 7.28
C ARG A 295 -27.13 12.57 6.78
N GLN A 296 -26.54 11.65 7.53
CA GLN A 296 -25.32 10.95 7.10
C GLN A 296 -25.66 9.82 6.15
N TYR A 297 -24.85 9.71 5.11
CA TYR A 297 -24.84 8.59 4.17
C TYR A 297 -23.48 7.94 4.13
N VAL A 298 -23.47 6.63 3.88
CA VAL A 298 -22.25 5.83 3.68
C VAL A 298 -22.44 4.98 2.45
N ALA A 299 -21.49 5.00 1.53
CA ALA A 299 -21.53 4.16 0.34
C ALA A 299 -20.30 3.26 0.25
N VAL A 300 -20.53 2.05 -0.23
CA VAL A 300 -19.50 1.05 -0.48
C VAL A 300 -19.72 0.38 -1.84
N ALA A 301 -18.64 0.19 -2.60
CA ALA A 301 -18.65 -0.63 -3.80
C ALA A 301 -18.43 -2.11 -3.42
N SER A 302 -19.27 -2.97 -3.94
CA SER A 302 -19.27 -4.41 -3.73
C SER A 302 -19.27 -5.14 -5.07
N GLY A 303 -18.78 -6.35 -5.13
CA GLY A 303 -18.82 -7.19 -6.33
C GLY A 303 -17.48 -7.79 -6.68
N HIS A 304 -17.23 -8.00 -7.99
CA HIS A 304 -15.98 -8.59 -8.46
C HIS A 304 -14.81 -7.64 -8.28
N SER A 305 -13.73 -8.14 -7.70
CA SER A 305 -12.52 -7.37 -7.47
C SER A 305 -11.42 -7.60 -8.53
N GLY A 306 -11.59 -8.48 -9.48
CA GLY A 306 -10.65 -8.75 -10.58
C GLY A 306 -9.26 -9.31 -10.19
N GLY A 307 -8.54 -9.83 -11.15
CA GLY A 307 -7.12 -10.21 -11.03
C GLY A 307 -6.80 -11.28 -9.98
N SER A 308 -6.20 -10.86 -8.88
CA SER A 308 -5.61 -11.77 -7.88
C SER A 308 -6.59 -12.35 -6.87
N ILE A 309 -7.88 -11.96 -6.88
CA ILE A 309 -8.85 -12.39 -5.88
C ILE A 309 -9.82 -13.40 -6.52
N PRO A 310 -9.84 -14.65 -6.07
CA PRO A 310 -10.62 -15.72 -6.69
C PRO A 310 -12.09 -15.70 -6.27
N LEU A 311 -12.64 -14.52 -5.99
CA LEU A 311 -14.02 -14.32 -5.56
C LEU A 311 -14.75 -13.40 -6.53
N SER A 312 -16.02 -13.67 -6.75
CA SER A 312 -16.89 -12.88 -7.61
C SER A 312 -18.23 -12.61 -6.94
N GLY A 313 -18.90 -11.55 -7.35
CA GLY A 313 -20.23 -11.18 -6.92
C GLY A 313 -20.83 -10.16 -7.87
N SER A 314 -22.09 -9.81 -7.70
CA SER A 314 -22.75 -8.78 -8.49
C SER A 314 -22.15 -7.41 -8.17
N THR A 315 -21.67 -6.70 -9.17
CA THR A 315 -21.18 -5.32 -9.02
C THR A 315 -22.31 -4.41 -8.59
N THR A 316 -22.20 -3.84 -7.41
CA THR A 316 -23.25 -3.05 -6.77
C THR A 316 -22.64 -1.90 -5.96
N ILE A 317 -23.31 -0.75 -5.95
CA ILE A 317 -23.03 0.30 -4.98
C ILE A 317 -24.15 0.25 -3.94
N VAL A 318 -23.79 -0.04 -2.69
CA VAL A 318 -24.72 -0.06 -1.56
C VAL A 318 -24.60 1.24 -0.80
N VAL A 319 -25.73 1.91 -0.57
CA VAL A 319 -25.78 3.17 0.18
C VAL A 319 -26.61 2.97 1.44
N PHE A 320 -26.03 3.32 2.56
CA PHE A 320 -26.69 3.35 3.87
C PHE A 320 -27.02 4.81 4.20
N GLY A 321 -28.19 5.06 4.77
CA GLY A 321 -28.62 6.38 5.25
C GLY A 321 -29.26 6.27 6.63
N GLN A 322 -29.04 7.30 7.45
CA GLN A 322 -29.61 7.39 8.80
C GLN A 322 -30.75 8.40 8.84
#